data_44beb7814a41543ba76d4f296d951530
#
_entry.id   44beb7814a41543ba76d4f296d951530
#
_cell.length_a   1.000
_cell.length_b   1.000
_cell.length_c   1.000
_cell.angle_alpha   90.00
_cell.angle_beta   90.00
_cell.angle_gamma   90.00
#
_symmetry.space_group_name_H-M   'P 1'
#
loop_
_entity.id
_entity.type
_entity.pdbx_description
1 polymer ?
#
loop_
_entity_poly.entity_id
_entity_poly.type
_entity_poly.pdbx_seq_one_letter_code
_entity_poly.pdbx_strand_id
1 'polypeptide(L)'
;MDKTRIPVIVGTGQVTDTTSKPEEGRSPLQLMHDAVKLAAADSGAQDQGAALLRGLDSVTVIRLFADTLPRFASPFGKLANAPWSIAQRVGAANATDLVQGGDSQVVILARACERIAQGERQAARVGGG
;
A
#
# COMPACT_ATOMS: atom_id res chain seq x y z
N MET A 1 -21.94 -15.23 -3.45
CA MET A 1 -21.09 -14.42 -2.55
C MET A 1 -21.63 -14.54 -1.13
N ASP A 2 -20.77 -14.83 -0.20
CA ASP A 2 -21.12 -14.83 1.24
C ASP A 2 -21.38 -13.39 1.69
N LYS A 3 -22.58 -13.12 2.15
CA LYS A 3 -23.01 -11.77 2.59
C LYS A 3 -22.23 -11.27 3.82
N THR A 4 -21.56 -12.18 4.57
CA THR A 4 -20.75 -11.83 5.73
C THR A 4 -19.34 -11.37 5.35
N ARG A 5 -18.98 -11.48 4.07
CA ARG A 5 -17.65 -11.17 3.55
C ARG A 5 -17.69 -10.14 2.43
N ILE A 6 -18.49 -9.11 2.61
CA ILE A 6 -18.55 -8.01 1.65
C ILE A 6 -17.33 -7.13 1.85
N PRO A 7 -16.45 -6.99 0.85
CA PRO A 7 -15.29 -6.11 0.96
C PRO A 7 -15.73 -4.65 1.04
N VAL A 8 -15.13 -3.90 1.95
CA VAL A 8 -15.39 -2.47 2.12
C VAL A 8 -14.07 -1.71 2.19
N ILE A 9 -14.07 -0.49 1.69
CA ILE A 9 -12.94 0.43 1.86
C ILE A 9 -13.14 1.13 3.20
N VAL A 10 -12.19 0.97 4.11
CA VAL A 10 -12.28 1.52 5.46
C VAL A 10 -11.46 2.79 5.65
N GLY A 11 -10.55 3.08 4.74
CA GLY A 11 -9.75 4.30 4.80
C GLY A 11 -8.99 4.53 3.51
N THR A 12 -8.79 5.80 3.19
CA THR A 12 -8.00 6.24 2.04
C THR A 12 -6.99 7.30 2.46
N GLY A 13 -5.85 7.32 1.79
CA GLY A 13 -4.82 8.31 2.06
C GLY A 13 -4.03 8.64 0.81
N GLN A 14 -3.71 9.91 0.67
CA GLN A 14 -2.90 10.41 -0.42
C GLN A 14 -1.91 11.44 0.11
N VAL A 15 -0.70 11.40 -0.41
CA VAL A 15 0.35 12.36 -0.09
C VAL A 15 0.97 12.87 -1.37
N THR A 16 1.13 14.18 -1.45
CA THR A 16 1.87 14.82 -2.53
C THR A 16 3.02 15.62 -1.91
N ASP A 17 4.23 15.37 -2.37
CA ASP A 17 5.39 16.16 -1.97
C ASP A 17 5.62 17.27 -2.99
N THR A 18 5.41 18.51 -2.55
CA THR A 18 5.56 19.70 -3.38
C THR A 18 6.89 20.41 -3.15
N THR A 19 7.85 19.72 -2.52
CA THR A 19 9.19 20.27 -2.29
C THR A 19 9.83 20.67 -3.63
N SER A 20 10.31 21.90 -3.70
CA SER A 20 10.84 22.49 -4.94
C SER A 20 12.19 21.91 -5.36
N LYS A 21 12.95 21.35 -4.41
CA LYS A 21 14.27 20.76 -4.67
C LYS A 21 14.18 19.24 -4.56
N PRO A 22 14.47 18.51 -5.64
CA PRO A 22 14.36 17.04 -5.62
C PRO A 22 15.18 16.37 -4.52
N GLU A 23 16.35 16.90 -4.19
CA GLU A 23 17.23 16.36 -3.15
C GLU A 23 16.66 16.51 -1.73
N GLU A 24 15.71 17.40 -1.53
CA GLU A 24 15.01 17.61 -0.26
C GLU A 24 13.68 16.84 -0.20
N GLY A 25 13.28 16.22 -1.31
CA GLY A 25 12.04 15.46 -1.41
C GLY A 25 12.09 14.15 -0.65
N ARG A 26 10.90 13.66 -0.29
CA ARG A 26 10.75 12.34 0.34
C ARG A 26 10.91 11.24 -0.70
N SER A 27 11.49 10.11 -0.30
CA SER A 27 11.59 8.95 -1.17
C SER A 27 10.20 8.37 -1.49
N PRO A 28 10.06 7.62 -2.60
CA PRO A 28 8.80 6.92 -2.89
C PRO A 28 8.33 6.04 -1.74
N LEU A 29 9.24 5.35 -1.07
CA LEU A 29 8.90 4.51 0.08
C LEU A 29 8.35 5.34 1.25
N GLN A 30 8.93 6.51 1.51
CA GLN A 30 8.44 7.41 2.56
C GLN A 30 7.05 7.96 2.20
N LEU A 31 6.82 8.34 0.95
CA LEU A 31 5.51 8.80 0.50
C LEU A 31 4.45 7.70 0.63
N MET A 32 4.77 6.48 0.25
CA MET A 32 3.87 5.34 0.43
C MET A 32 3.57 5.07 1.91
N HIS A 33 4.59 5.13 2.76
CA HIS A 33 4.44 4.99 4.20
C HIS A 33 3.46 6.04 4.75
N ASP A 34 3.68 7.31 4.40
CA ASP A 34 2.85 8.40 4.89
C ASP A 34 1.40 8.27 4.42
N ALA A 35 1.20 7.87 3.16
CA ALA A 35 -0.15 7.64 2.62
C ALA A 35 -0.87 6.50 3.33
N VAL A 36 -0.18 5.41 3.65
CA VAL A 36 -0.76 4.29 4.40
C VAL A 36 -1.14 4.71 5.81
N LYS A 37 -0.29 5.49 6.47
CA LYS A 37 -0.60 6.02 7.80
C LYS A 37 -1.82 6.93 7.79
N LEU A 38 -1.97 7.77 6.77
CA LEU A 38 -3.16 8.60 6.58
C LEU A 38 -4.41 7.76 6.34
N ALA A 39 -4.31 6.72 5.51
CA ALA A 39 -5.43 5.82 5.26
C ALA A 39 -5.87 5.10 6.53
N ALA A 40 -4.92 4.65 7.35
CA ALA A 40 -5.22 4.00 8.62
C ALA A 40 -5.91 4.96 9.60
N ALA A 41 -5.45 6.19 9.68
CA ALA A 41 -6.08 7.22 10.51
C ALA A 41 -7.48 7.59 10.00
N ASP A 42 -7.67 7.64 8.68
CA ASP A 42 -8.97 7.94 8.04
C ASP A 42 -10.04 6.88 8.38
N SER A 43 -9.63 5.67 8.70
CA SER A 43 -10.57 4.59 9.09
C SER A 43 -11.34 4.90 10.38
N GLY A 44 -10.88 5.85 11.19
CA GLY A 44 -11.45 6.16 12.49
C GLY A 44 -11.16 5.13 13.58
N ALA A 45 -10.35 4.12 13.30
CA ALA A 45 -9.97 3.13 14.29
C ALA A 45 -9.04 3.73 15.36
N GLN A 46 -9.06 3.13 16.56
CA GLN A 46 -8.24 3.58 17.68
C GLN A 46 -6.74 3.52 17.34
N ASP A 47 -5.95 4.34 18.03
CA ASP A 47 -4.51 4.45 17.82
C ASP A 47 -4.13 4.76 16.37
N GLN A 48 -4.94 5.58 15.70
CA GLN A 48 -4.76 5.97 14.30
C GLN A 48 -4.66 4.74 13.36
N GLY A 49 -5.41 3.69 13.69
CA GLY A 49 -5.46 2.48 12.88
C GLY A 49 -4.28 1.52 13.07
N ALA A 50 -3.52 1.64 14.15
CA ALA A 50 -2.36 0.77 14.39
C ALA A 50 -2.75 -0.71 14.44
N ALA A 51 -3.85 -1.05 15.10
CA ALA A 51 -4.34 -2.43 15.14
C ALA A 51 -4.79 -2.93 13.76
N LEU A 52 -5.41 -2.04 12.97
CA LEU A 52 -5.80 -2.35 11.60
C LEU A 52 -4.58 -2.68 10.74
N LEU A 53 -3.51 -1.90 10.85
CA LEU A 53 -2.25 -2.15 10.13
C LEU A 53 -1.61 -3.48 10.54
N ARG A 54 -1.61 -3.80 11.83
CA ARG A 54 -1.10 -5.11 12.31
C ARG A 54 -1.92 -6.28 11.80
N GLY A 55 -3.20 -6.07 11.54
CA GLY A 55 -4.11 -7.09 11.02
C GLY A 55 -4.08 -7.28 9.51
N LEU A 56 -3.30 -6.50 8.78
CA LEU A 56 -3.17 -6.68 7.33
C LEU A 56 -2.53 -8.03 7.01
N ASP A 57 -3.15 -8.82 6.17
CA ASP A 57 -2.60 -10.08 5.68
C ASP A 57 -2.18 -10.00 4.21
N SER A 58 -2.53 -8.92 3.51
CA SER A 58 -2.14 -8.69 2.13
C SER A 58 -1.69 -7.24 1.93
N VAL A 59 -0.55 -7.06 1.30
CA VAL A 59 -0.02 -5.75 0.91
C VAL A 59 0.34 -5.80 -0.57
N THR A 60 -0.34 -4.98 -1.36
CA THR A 60 -0.08 -4.86 -2.79
C THR A 60 0.45 -3.47 -3.10
N VAL A 61 1.56 -3.41 -3.78
CA VAL A 61 2.17 -2.17 -4.28
C VAL A 61 2.12 -2.18 -5.80
N ILE A 62 1.61 -1.09 -6.37
CA ILE A 62 1.65 -0.87 -7.81
C ILE A 62 3.08 -0.49 -8.18
N ARG A 63 3.58 -1.12 -9.24
CA ARG A 63 4.96 -0.89 -9.68
C ARG A 63 5.22 0.59 -9.91
N LEU A 64 6.34 1.07 -9.36
CA LEU A 64 6.81 2.42 -9.64
C LEU A 64 7.29 2.52 -11.09
N PHE A 65 6.93 3.61 -11.75
CA PHE A 65 7.39 3.85 -13.13
C PHE A 65 8.91 3.90 -13.23
N ALA A 66 9.55 4.45 -12.22
CA ALA A 66 11.02 4.52 -12.12
C ALA A 66 11.70 3.16 -12.15
N ASP A 67 10.99 2.08 -11.78
CA ASP A 67 11.55 0.73 -11.77
C ASP A 67 11.43 0.01 -13.13
N THR A 68 10.80 0.63 -14.12
CA THR A 68 10.57 -0.02 -15.42
C THR A 68 11.75 0.09 -16.37
N LEU A 69 12.43 1.22 -16.38
CA LEU A 69 13.56 1.47 -17.27
C LEU A 69 14.71 2.18 -16.53
N PRO A 70 15.97 1.84 -16.82
CA PRO A 70 17.11 2.46 -16.15
C PRO A 70 17.15 3.97 -16.27
N ARG A 71 16.69 4.53 -17.39
CA ARG A 71 16.67 6.00 -17.62
C ARG A 71 15.73 6.76 -16.68
N PHE A 72 14.81 6.05 -16.02
CA PHE A 72 13.88 6.64 -15.07
C PHE A 72 14.26 6.34 -13.62
N ALA A 73 15.48 5.81 -13.42
CA ALA A 73 15.93 5.42 -12.09
C ALA A 73 15.78 6.57 -11.08
N SER A 74 15.23 6.22 -9.93
CA SER A 74 15.07 7.15 -8.82
C SER A 74 16.43 7.45 -8.17
N PRO A 75 16.70 8.71 -7.75
CA PRO A 75 17.88 9.03 -6.97
C PRO A 75 17.92 8.32 -5.62
N PHE A 76 16.79 7.80 -5.15
CA PHE A 76 16.69 7.06 -3.89
C PHE A 76 16.98 5.56 -4.06
N GLY A 77 17.35 5.12 -5.26
CA GLY A 77 17.61 3.72 -5.55
C GLY A 77 16.35 2.93 -5.87
N LYS A 78 16.53 1.64 -6.12
CA LYS A 78 15.45 0.71 -6.46
C LYS A 78 15.08 -0.12 -5.23
N LEU A 79 13.77 -0.29 -5.00
CA LEU A 79 13.27 -1.18 -3.96
C LEU A 79 13.29 -2.62 -4.48
N ALA A 80 14.01 -3.51 -3.80
CA ALA A 80 14.08 -4.92 -4.16
C ALA A 80 12.73 -5.62 -3.93
N ASN A 81 12.02 -5.25 -2.86
CA ASN A 81 10.70 -5.78 -2.52
C ASN A 81 9.88 -4.68 -1.86
N ALA A 82 9.20 -3.87 -2.67
CA ALA A 82 8.42 -2.74 -2.18
C ALA A 82 7.29 -3.16 -1.23
N PRO A 83 6.49 -4.22 -1.51
CA PRO A 83 5.46 -4.66 -0.58
C PRO A 83 6.01 -5.05 0.79
N TRP A 84 7.12 -5.77 0.83
CA TRP A 84 7.78 -6.13 2.09
C TRP A 84 8.27 -4.89 2.84
N SER A 85 8.93 -3.98 2.13
CA SER A 85 9.48 -2.75 2.73
C SER A 85 8.38 -1.91 3.36
N ILE A 86 7.26 -1.73 2.67
CA ILE A 86 6.14 -0.94 3.21
C ILE A 86 5.46 -1.67 4.36
N ALA A 87 5.29 -2.99 4.27
CA ALA A 87 4.69 -3.78 5.35
C ALA A 87 5.47 -3.65 6.66
N GLN A 88 6.80 -3.73 6.58
CA GLN A 88 7.67 -3.57 7.76
C GLN A 88 7.55 -2.15 8.34
N ARG A 89 7.53 -1.13 7.50
CA ARG A 89 7.48 0.26 7.96
C ARG A 89 6.17 0.65 8.64
N VAL A 90 5.06 0.09 8.19
CA VAL A 90 3.74 0.46 8.74
C VAL A 90 3.26 -0.47 9.85
N GLY A 91 4.05 -1.46 10.22
CA GLY A 91 3.69 -2.40 11.28
C GLY A 91 2.84 -3.57 10.82
N ALA A 92 2.73 -3.81 9.51
CA ALA A 92 2.03 -4.95 8.93
C ALA A 92 2.97 -6.19 8.81
N ALA A 93 3.71 -6.47 9.86
CA ALA A 93 4.74 -7.53 9.84
C ALA A 93 4.17 -8.93 9.65
N ASN A 94 2.87 -9.14 9.92
CA ASN A 94 2.19 -10.41 9.75
C ASN A 94 1.63 -10.62 8.34
N ALA A 95 1.76 -9.63 7.45
CA ALA A 95 1.31 -9.79 6.07
C ALA A 95 2.17 -10.82 5.35
N THR A 96 1.52 -11.86 4.84
CA THR A 96 2.19 -12.96 4.12
C THR A 96 1.96 -12.89 2.62
N ASP A 97 0.98 -12.13 2.18
CA ASP A 97 0.65 -11.95 0.77
C ASP A 97 1.21 -10.60 0.30
N LEU A 98 2.40 -10.64 -0.26
CA LEU A 98 3.15 -9.46 -0.67
C LEU A 98 3.21 -9.44 -2.20
N VAL A 99 2.44 -8.55 -2.81
CA VAL A 99 2.27 -8.52 -4.27
C VAL A 99 2.76 -7.19 -4.82
N GLN A 100 3.61 -7.24 -5.82
CA GLN A 100 3.94 -6.09 -6.66
C GLN A 100 3.20 -6.24 -7.97
N GLY A 101 2.17 -5.42 -8.17
CA GLY A 101 1.29 -5.49 -9.30
C GLY A 101 1.74 -4.68 -10.49
N GLY A 102 1.01 -4.84 -11.60
CA GLY A 102 1.18 -4.05 -12.81
C GLY A 102 0.64 -2.62 -12.68
N ASP A 103 0.16 -2.11 -13.77
CA ASP A 103 -0.14 -0.69 -13.97
C ASP A 103 -1.61 -0.31 -13.77
N SER A 104 -2.51 -1.25 -13.53
CA SER A 104 -3.93 -0.94 -13.29
C SER A 104 -4.31 -1.04 -11.84
N GLN A 105 -4.50 0.10 -11.19
CA GLN A 105 -4.94 0.20 -9.80
C GLN A 105 -6.34 -0.39 -9.61
N VAL A 106 -7.23 -0.19 -10.57
CA VAL A 106 -8.61 -0.67 -10.50
C VAL A 106 -8.64 -2.20 -10.52
N VAL A 107 -7.87 -2.83 -11.39
CA VAL A 107 -7.80 -4.30 -11.49
C VAL A 107 -7.24 -4.91 -10.19
N ILE A 108 -6.22 -4.30 -9.63
CA ILE A 108 -5.59 -4.79 -8.38
C ILE A 108 -6.56 -4.63 -7.21
N LEU A 109 -7.28 -3.52 -7.12
CA LEU A 109 -8.29 -3.31 -6.10
C LEU A 109 -9.43 -4.33 -6.24
N ALA A 110 -9.89 -4.58 -7.45
CA ALA A 110 -10.93 -5.58 -7.73
C ALA A 110 -10.49 -6.99 -7.29
N ARG A 111 -9.24 -7.36 -7.55
CA ARG A 111 -8.69 -8.65 -7.09
C ARG A 111 -8.62 -8.74 -5.57
N ALA A 112 -8.21 -7.68 -4.91
CA ALA A 112 -8.18 -7.64 -3.44
C ALA A 112 -9.60 -7.83 -2.87
N CYS A 113 -10.58 -7.15 -3.42
CA CYS A 113 -11.99 -7.29 -3.04
C CYS A 113 -12.50 -8.71 -3.25
N GLU A 114 -12.20 -9.31 -4.39
CA GLU A 114 -12.59 -10.69 -4.71
C GLU A 114 -12.00 -11.69 -3.70
N ARG A 115 -10.73 -11.56 -3.36
CA ARG A 115 -10.08 -12.45 -2.40
C ARG A 115 -10.65 -12.32 -1.01
N ILE A 116 -11.02 -11.11 -0.58
CA ILE A 116 -11.73 -10.89 0.69
C ILE A 116 -13.12 -11.54 0.64
N ALA A 117 -13.85 -11.34 -0.44
CA ALA A 117 -15.19 -11.92 -0.62
C ALA A 117 -15.16 -13.46 -0.60
N GLN A 118 -14.11 -14.07 -1.13
CA GLN A 118 -13.92 -15.52 -1.13
C GLN A 118 -13.37 -16.07 0.19
N GLY A 119 -13.01 -15.20 1.15
CA GLY A 119 -12.47 -15.60 2.43
C GLY A 119 -10.99 -15.94 2.43
N GLU A 120 -10.28 -15.69 1.34
CA GLU A 120 -8.85 -15.95 1.23
C GLU A 120 -8.02 -14.94 2.02
N ARG A 121 -8.51 -13.71 2.16
CA ARG A 121 -7.88 -12.62 2.89
C ARG A 121 -8.91 -11.89 3.74
N GLN A 122 -8.46 -11.30 4.84
CA GLN A 122 -9.34 -10.53 5.73
C GLN A 122 -9.15 -9.04 5.56
N ALA A 123 -7.92 -8.59 5.38
CA ALA A 123 -7.61 -7.17 5.24
C ALA A 123 -6.45 -6.97 4.26
N ALA A 124 -6.61 -6.03 3.35
CA ALA A 124 -5.62 -5.76 2.33
C ALA A 124 -5.32 -4.26 2.23
N ARG A 125 -4.08 -3.95 1.92
CA ARG A 125 -3.63 -2.63 1.53
C ARG A 125 -3.30 -2.66 0.03
N VAL A 126 -3.83 -1.70 -0.70
CA VAL A 126 -3.54 -1.52 -2.13
C VAL A 126 -3.13 -0.07 -2.36
N GLY A 127 -2.08 0.14 -3.12
CA GLY A 127 -1.65 1.48 -3.49
C GLY A 127 -0.29 1.50 -4.17
N GLY A 128 0.17 2.70 -4.52
CA GLY A 128 1.44 2.92 -5.17
C GLY A 128 2.05 4.26 -4.81
N GLY A 129 3.13 4.59 -5.43
CA GLY A 129 3.82 5.87 -5.30
C GLY A 129 3.89 6.62 -6.60
#